data_3ea55d9224ca90ec3c35629b5c12f6ca
#
_entry.id   3ea55d9224ca90ec3c35629b5c12f6ca
#
_cell.length_a   1.000
_cell.length_b   1.000
_cell.length_c   1.000
_cell.angle_alpha   90.00
_cell.angle_beta   90.00
_cell.angle_gamma   90.00
#
_symmetry.space_group_name_H-M   'P 1'
#
loop_
_entity.id
_entity.type
_entity.pdbx_description
1 polymer ?
#
loop_
_entity_poly.entity_id
_entity_poly.type
_entity_poly.pdbx_seq_one_letter_code
_entity_poly.pdbx_strand_id
1 'polypeptide(L)'
;MLVTSLFEKRADGLYHNTAFVFEKDGSVAGKYRKMHIPDDPGFYEKFYFTPGDIGFEPIDTSVGRLGLLVCWDQWYPEAARLMALRGAKLLIYPTAIGWFEGDEEAEKSRQLEAWVAVQRGHAVANGLPVIAVNRVGFENDESGVMDGIKFWGNSFVFGAQGEELFRADSQSELCRIVEIDMTRSEEVRRIWPFLRDRRIDAYANLTKRFID
;
A
#
# COMPACT_ATOMS: atom_id res chain seq x y z
N MET A 1 18.00 6.27 -2.12
CA MET A 1 16.79 6.41 -1.29
C MET A 1 16.30 5.03 -0.87
N LEU A 2 15.79 4.87 0.33
CA LEU A 2 15.23 3.63 0.86
C LEU A 2 13.82 3.91 1.44
N VAL A 3 12.87 3.02 1.15
CA VAL A 3 11.55 2.98 1.79
C VAL A 3 11.45 1.70 2.61
N THR A 4 11.08 1.80 3.88
CA THR A 4 10.91 0.64 4.77
C THR A 4 9.85 0.91 5.81
N SER A 5 9.26 -0.14 6.40
CA SER A 5 8.34 -0.03 7.53
C SER A 5 9.00 -0.55 8.82
N LEU A 6 8.73 0.12 9.92
CA LEU A 6 9.33 -0.15 11.22
C LEU A 6 8.29 -0.05 12.33
N PHE A 7 8.57 -0.73 13.45
CA PHE A 7 7.84 -0.57 14.69
C PHE A 7 8.30 0.73 15.37
N GLU A 8 7.47 1.77 15.37
CA GLU A 8 7.78 3.05 16.00
C GLU A 8 7.30 3.08 17.44
N LYS A 9 8.22 3.19 18.40
CA LYS A 9 7.90 3.58 19.77
C LYS A 9 7.87 5.11 19.86
N ARG A 10 6.68 5.70 19.93
CA ARG A 10 6.50 7.14 20.07
C ARG A 10 6.61 7.59 21.54
N ALA A 11 6.03 6.78 22.42
CA ALA A 11 6.09 6.94 23.87
C ALA A 11 5.86 5.57 24.54
N ASP A 12 5.99 5.48 25.86
CA ASP A 12 5.65 4.27 26.58
C ASP A 12 4.14 3.98 26.44
N GLY A 13 3.81 2.77 25.95
CA GLY A 13 2.44 2.38 25.65
C GLY A 13 1.82 2.97 24.38
N LEU A 14 2.58 3.73 23.59
CA LEU A 14 2.10 4.33 22.34
C LEU A 14 3.02 3.94 21.18
N TYR A 15 2.52 3.07 20.31
CA TYR A 15 3.27 2.49 19.21
C TYR A 15 2.54 2.67 17.88
N HIS A 16 3.30 2.78 16.79
CA HIS A 16 2.77 2.85 15.43
C HIS A 16 3.51 1.89 14.51
N ASN A 17 2.79 1.34 13.54
CA ASN A 17 3.38 0.76 12.34
C ASN A 17 3.71 1.92 11.40
N THR A 18 4.99 2.20 11.18
CA THR A 18 5.45 3.43 10.53
C THR A 18 6.37 3.10 9.37
N ALA A 19 6.06 3.62 8.19
CA ALA A 19 6.97 3.58 7.06
C ALA A 19 7.78 4.88 7.00
N PHE A 20 9.07 4.73 6.69
CA PHE A 20 10.04 5.81 6.56
C PHE A 20 10.60 5.87 5.14
N VAL A 21 10.94 7.07 4.73
CA VAL A 21 11.74 7.34 3.52
C VAL A 21 13.06 7.94 3.96
N PHE A 22 14.14 7.27 3.60
CA PHE A 22 15.50 7.75 3.80
C PHE A 22 16.10 8.19 2.47
N GLU A 23 16.72 9.35 2.44
CA GLU A 23 17.48 9.83 1.29
C GLU A 23 18.79 9.05 1.10
N LYS A 24 19.47 9.29 -0.02
CA LYS A 24 20.75 8.63 -0.35
C LYS A 24 21.87 8.89 0.65
N ASP A 25 21.79 9.99 1.39
CA ASP A 25 22.74 10.35 2.45
C ASP A 25 22.36 9.80 3.83
N GLY A 26 21.25 9.06 3.92
CA GLY A 26 20.74 8.48 5.15
C GLY A 26 19.84 9.41 5.97
N SER A 27 19.64 10.66 5.54
CA SER A 27 18.69 11.55 6.19
C SER A 27 17.25 11.08 6.00
N VAL A 28 16.37 11.38 6.97
CA VAL A 28 14.93 11.05 6.90
C VAL A 28 14.23 12.12 6.07
N ALA A 29 13.75 11.76 4.87
CA ALA A 29 12.91 12.63 4.05
C ALA A 29 11.51 12.80 4.66
N GLY A 30 10.97 11.75 5.25
CA GLY A 30 9.68 11.77 5.89
C GLY A 30 9.22 10.41 6.36
N LYS A 31 8.03 10.37 6.97
CA LYS A 31 7.41 9.13 7.44
C LYS A 31 5.90 9.17 7.27
N TYR A 32 5.31 7.99 7.25
CA TYR A 32 3.88 7.76 7.26
C TYR A 32 3.53 6.74 8.35
N ARG A 33 2.56 7.06 9.21
CA ARG A 33 2.00 6.14 10.20
C ARG A 33 0.76 5.47 9.64
N LYS A 34 0.77 4.14 9.60
CA LYS A 34 -0.33 3.33 9.07
C LYS A 34 -1.67 3.74 9.68
N MET A 35 -2.60 4.15 8.83
CA MET A 35 -3.91 4.68 9.26
C MET A 35 -4.91 3.55 9.51
N HIS A 36 -4.93 2.53 8.65
CA HIS A 36 -5.84 1.40 8.77
C HIS A 36 -5.12 0.22 9.42
N ILE A 37 -5.52 -0.10 10.64
CA ILE A 37 -4.91 -1.18 11.43
C ILE A 37 -5.81 -2.42 11.35
N PRO A 38 -5.31 -3.56 10.81
CA PRO A 38 -6.07 -4.81 10.73
C PRO A 38 -6.24 -5.47 12.10
N ASP A 39 -7.21 -6.37 12.16
CA ASP A 39 -7.47 -7.23 13.31
C ASP A 39 -8.01 -8.59 12.83
N ASP A 40 -7.34 -9.15 11.84
CA ASP A 40 -7.70 -10.42 11.23
C ASP A 40 -6.90 -11.58 11.82
N PRO A 41 -7.33 -12.83 11.67
CA PRO A 41 -6.56 -14.00 12.10
C PRO A 41 -5.12 -13.96 11.56
N GLY A 42 -4.13 -14.05 12.46
CA GLY A 42 -2.71 -13.90 12.16
C GLY A 42 -2.20 -12.47 12.00
N PHE A 43 -3.08 -11.46 11.98
CA PHE A 43 -2.73 -10.04 11.83
C PHE A 43 -3.37 -9.17 12.91
N TYR A 44 -3.19 -9.52 14.18
CA TYR A 44 -3.76 -8.82 15.34
C TYR A 44 -2.98 -7.53 15.65
N GLU A 45 -2.83 -6.66 14.66
CA GLU A 45 -2.04 -5.42 14.79
C GLU A 45 -2.66 -4.41 15.78
N LYS A 46 -3.97 -4.45 16.01
CA LYS A 46 -4.64 -3.56 16.97
C LYS A 46 -4.21 -3.77 18.41
N PHE A 47 -3.63 -4.93 18.73
CA PHE A 47 -3.04 -5.16 20.04
C PHE A 47 -1.83 -4.25 20.30
N TYR A 48 -1.06 -3.95 19.25
CA TYR A 48 0.19 -3.19 19.34
C TYR A 48 0.03 -1.74 18.95
N PHE A 49 -0.68 -1.46 17.86
CA PHE A 49 -0.56 -0.19 17.15
C PHE A 49 -1.79 0.71 17.29
N THR A 50 -1.50 1.96 17.61
CA THR A 50 -2.43 3.07 17.46
C THR A 50 -2.52 3.45 15.98
N PRO A 51 -3.73 3.74 15.45
CA PRO A 51 -3.86 4.31 14.10
C PRO A 51 -3.00 5.55 13.89
N GLY A 52 -2.57 5.76 12.66
CA GLY A 52 -1.75 6.91 12.29
C GLY A 52 -2.47 8.25 12.54
N ASP A 53 -1.72 9.27 12.91
CA ASP A 53 -2.22 10.59 13.30
C ASP A 53 -1.59 11.75 12.51
N ILE A 54 -0.84 11.45 11.46
CA ILE A 54 -0.19 12.45 10.59
C ILE A 54 -0.88 12.60 9.22
N GLY A 55 -2.00 11.91 9.03
CA GLY A 55 -2.81 11.99 7.80
C GLY A 55 -2.22 11.26 6.60
N PHE A 56 -2.86 11.46 5.44
CA PHE A 56 -2.43 10.92 4.16
C PHE A 56 -1.60 11.98 3.41
N GLU A 57 -0.39 12.25 3.90
CA GLU A 57 0.50 13.29 3.36
C GLU A 57 1.63 12.66 2.54
N PRO A 58 1.73 12.96 1.23
CA PRO A 58 2.87 12.55 0.42
C PRO A 58 4.18 13.16 0.91
N ILE A 59 5.26 12.46 0.70
CA ILE A 59 6.61 12.84 1.15
C ILE A 59 7.39 13.39 -0.04
N ASP A 60 7.91 14.59 0.08
CA ASP A 60 8.81 15.18 -0.91
C ASP A 60 10.20 14.58 -0.77
N THR A 61 10.77 14.10 -1.87
CA THR A 61 12.06 13.43 -1.92
C THR A 61 12.88 13.89 -3.12
N SER A 62 14.16 13.53 -3.14
CA SER A 62 15.06 13.83 -4.26
C SER A 62 14.63 13.17 -5.60
N VAL A 63 13.76 12.17 -5.58
CA VAL A 63 13.28 11.46 -6.77
C VAL A 63 11.80 11.76 -7.09
N GLY A 64 11.18 12.68 -6.36
CA GLY A 64 9.79 13.10 -6.56
C GLY A 64 8.93 12.96 -5.30
N ARG A 65 7.66 13.30 -5.43
CA ARG A 65 6.69 13.29 -4.34
C ARG A 65 6.03 11.92 -4.22
N LEU A 66 6.29 11.20 -3.13
CA LEU A 66 5.88 9.81 -2.92
C LEU A 66 4.63 9.75 -2.03
N GLY A 67 3.62 9.02 -2.47
CA GLY A 67 2.51 8.57 -1.63
C GLY A 67 2.89 7.26 -0.95
N LEU A 68 3.16 7.30 0.34
CA LEU A 68 3.55 6.14 1.12
C LEU A 68 2.38 5.67 1.96
N LEU A 69 2.00 4.40 1.80
CA LEU A 69 0.90 3.73 2.49
C LEU A 69 1.38 2.34 2.93
N VAL A 70 0.78 1.74 3.95
CA VAL A 70 1.28 0.47 4.50
C VAL A 70 0.21 -0.61 4.50
N CYS A 71 0.49 -1.72 3.83
CA CYS A 71 -0.24 -2.99 3.92
C CYS A 71 -1.76 -2.80 3.86
N TRP A 72 -2.49 -2.86 4.99
CA TRP A 72 -3.96 -2.77 5.06
C TRP A 72 -4.54 -1.51 4.41
N ASP A 73 -3.79 -0.40 4.35
CA ASP A 73 -4.18 0.81 3.63
C ASP A 73 -4.48 0.56 2.14
N GLN A 74 -3.90 -0.49 1.57
CA GLN A 74 -4.02 -0.85 0.16
C GLN A 74 -5.44 -1.24 -0.27
N TRP A 75 -6.31 -1.60 0.69
CA TRP A 75 -7.70 -1.96 0.41
C TRP A 75 -8.64 -0.75 0.29
N TYR A 76 -8.18 0.44 0.69
CA TYR A 76 -8.99 1.65 0.81
C TYR A 76 -8.69 2.64 -0.33
N PRO A 77 -9.60 2.76 -1.33
CA PRO A 77 -9.42 3.70 -2.45
C PRO A 77 -9.26 5.15 -2.01
N GLU A 78 -9.87 5.52 -0.87
CA GLU A 78 -9.79 6.86 -0.30
C GLU A 78 -8.36 7.26 0.04
N ALA A 79 -7.56 6.35 0.60
CA ALA A 79 -6.16 6.60 0.94
C ALA A 79 -5.33 6.93 -0.30
N ALA A 80 -5.43 6.09 -1.34
CA ALA A 80 -4.77 6.29 -2.62
C ALA A 80 -5.21 7.61 -3.29
N ARG A 81 -6.53 7.91 -3.22
CA ARG A 81 -7.09 9.14 -3.78
C ARG A 81 -6.59 10.38 -3.05
N LEU A 82 -6.53 10.37 -1.73
CA LEU A 82 -6.03 11.50 -0.94
C LEU A 82 -4.55 11.77 -1.24
N MET A 83 -3.72 10.73 -1.33
CA MET A 83 -2.33 10.88 -1.75
C MET A 83 -2.21 11.51 -3.15
N ALA A 84 -3.02 11.03 -4.12
CA ALA A 84 -3.02 11.56 -5.49
C ALA A 84 -3.49 13.04 -5.55
N LEU A 85 -4.53 13.40 -4.79
CA LEU A 85 -5.04 14.78 -4.71
C LEU A 85 -4.03 15.74 -4.09
N ARG A 86 -3.15 15.25 -3.22
CA ARG A 86 -2.03 16.02 -2.64
C ARG A 86 -0.78 16.02 -3.52
N GLY A 87 -0.88 15.48 -4.73
CA GLY A 87 0.18 15.56 -5.73
C GLY A 87 1.22 14.45 -5.68
N ALA A 88 0.92 13.32 -5.02
CA ALA A 88 1.77 12.14 -5.15
C ALA A 88 1.96 11.76 -6.62
N LYS A 89 3.20 11.42 -6.98
CA LYS A 89 3.58 10.98 -8.32
C LYS A 89 3.65 9.46 -8.45
N LEU A 90 3.77 8.78 -7.32
CA LEU A 90 3.94 7.34 -7.22
C LEU A 90 3.36 6.89 -5.87
N LEU A 91 2.65 5.75 -5.83
CA LEU A 91 2.24 5.10 -4.59
C LEU A 91 3.13 3.91 -4.28
N ILE A 92 3.55 3.77 -3.02
CA ILE A 92 4.37 2.65 -2.55
C ILE A 92 3.68 2.02 -1.33
N TYR A 93 3.56 0.69 -1.36
CA TYR A 93 2.94 -0.11 -0.30
C TYR A 93 3.90 -1.21 0.19
N PRO A 94 4.71 -0.96 1.23
CA PRO A 94 5.32 -2.05 1.99
C PRO A 94 4.23 -2.92 2.61
N THR A 95 4.31 -4.23 2.42
CA THR A 95 3.22 -5.15 2.72
C THR A 95 3.74 -6.45 3.33
N ALA A 96 2.96 -7.03 4.24
CA ALA A 96 3.10 -8.40 4.71
C ALA A 96 1.70 -9.02 4.77
N ILE A 97 1.26 -9.61 3.65
CA ILE A 97 -0.04 -10.25 3.52
C ILE A 97 0.13 -11.70 3.06
N GLY A 98 -0.63 -12.61 3.66
CA GLY A 98 -0.56 -14.04 3.40
C GLY A 98 -1.91 -14.70 3.46
N TRP A 99 -1.93 -16.00 3.15
CA TRP A 99 -3.11 -16.84 3.26
C TRP A 99 -3.29 -17.40 4.66
N PHE A 100 -4.54 -17.59 5.05
CA PHE A 100 -4.89 -18.51 6.11
C PHE A 100 -4.78 -19.94 5.55
N GLU A 101 -3.99 -20.79 6.20
CA GLU A 101 -3.71 -22.14 5.69
C GLU A 101 -4.97 -23.00 5.55
N GLY A 102 -5.99 -22.75 6.36
CA GLY A 102 -7.28 -23.45 6.30
C GLY A 102 -8.17 -23.09 5.11
N ASP A 103 -7.83 -22.05 4.33
CA ASP A 103 -8.61 -21.67 3.15
C ASP A 103 -8.42 -22.66 2.00
N GLU A 104 -9.50 -22.90 1.26
CA GLU A 104 -9.43 -23.66 0.02
C GLU A 104 -8.65 -22.89 -1.07
N GLU A 105 -8.00 -23.62 -1.99
CA GLU A 105 -7.20 -23.03 -3.06
C GLU A 105 -7.98 -22.03 -3.93
N ALA A 106 -9.28 -22.29 -4.15
CA ALA A 106 -10.16 -21.38 -4.86
C ALA A 106 -10.35 -20.04 -4.11
N GLU A 107 -10.41 -20.08 -2.78
CA GLU A 107 -10.50 -18.88 -1.94
C GLU A 107 -9.16 -18.13 -1.91
N LYS A 108 -8.06 -18.85 -1.74
CA LYS A 108 -6.71 -18.29 -1.81
C LYS A 108 -6.48 -17.53 -3.13
N SER A 109 -6.92 -18.11 -4.24
CA SER A 109 -6.84 -17.47 -5.56
C SER A 109 -7.70 -16.20 -5.63
N ARG A 110 -8.94 -16.23 -5.13
CA ARG A 110 -9.82 -15.06 -5.11
C ARG A 110 -9.24 -13.90 -4.29
N GLN A 111 -8.67 -14.21 -3.13
CA GLN A 111 -8.03 -13.21 -2.24
C GLN A 111 -6.85 -12.51 -2.93
N LEU A 112 -5.96 -13.31 -3.55
CA LEU A 112 -4.82 -12.78 -4.28
C LEU A 112 -5.24 -11.89 -5.45
N GLU A 113 -6.20 -12.34 -6.26
CA GLU A 113 -6.69 -11.56 -7.40
C GLU A 113 -7.42 -10.28 -6.95
N ALA A 114 -8.18 -10.32 -5.85
CA ALA A 114 -8.80 -9.13 -5.28
C ALA A 114 -7.75 -8.08 -4.87
N TRP A 115 -6.66 -8.52 -4.24
CA TRP A 115 -5.54 -7.67 -3.83
C TRP A 115 -4.85 -7.00 -5.03
N VAL A 116 -4.59 -7.78 -6.08
CA VAL A 116 -4.00 -7.26 -7.33
C VAL A 116 -4.97 -6.29 -8.02
N ALA A 117 -6.25 -6.64 -8.10
CA ALA A 117 -7.26 -5.84 -8.77
C ALA A 117 -7.47 -4.48 -8.12
N VAL A 118 -7.57 -4.41 -6.78
CA VAL A 118 -7.80 -3.14 -6.07
C VAL A 118 -6.62 -2.18 -6.28
N GLN A 119 -5.39 -2.66 -6.25
CA GLN A 119 -4.22 -1.81 -6.42
C GLN A 119 -3.98 -1.41 -7.88
N ARG A 120 -4.28 -2.29 -8.84
CA ARG A 120 -4.38 -1.91 -10.26
C ARG A 120 -5.43 -0.82 -10.45
N GLY A 121 -6.58 -0.93 -9.76
CA GLY A 121 -7.61 0.09 -9.73
C GLY A 121 -7.11 1.44 -9.20
N HIS A 122 -6.26 1.46 -8.17
CA HIS A 122 -5.64 2.69 -7.67
C HIS A 122 -4.75 3.36 -8.73
N ALA A 123 -3.96 2.58 -9.47
CA ALA A 123 -3.13 3.11 -10.55
C ALA A 123 -4.01 3.77 -11.63
N VAL A 124 -5.00 3.04 -12.14
CA VAL A 124 -5.91 3.52 -13.20
C VAL A 124 -6.70 4.75 -12.75
N ALA A 125 -7.38 4.66 -11.59
CA ALA A 125 -8.28 5.71 -11.13
C ALA A 125 -7.56 7.02 -10.77
N ASN A 126 -6.26 6.96 -10.46
CA ASN A 126 -5.45 8.13 -10.11
C ASN A 126 -4.47 8.54 -11.21
N GLY A 127 -4.30 7.73 -12.26
CA GLY A 127 -3.37 7.98 -13.36
C GLY A 127 -1.94 8.14 -12.87
N LEU A 128 -1.46 7.21 -12.01
CA LEU A 128 -0.12 7.19 -11.45
C LEU A 128 0.36 5.77 -11.16
N PRO A 129 1.70 5.52 -11.17
CA PRO A 129 2.23 4.20 -10.88
C PRO A 129 1.98 3.75 -9.45
N VAL A 130 1.88 2.42 -9.26
CA VAL A 130 1.73 1.77 -7.96
C VAL A 130 2.78 0.68 -7.81
N ILE A 131 3.49 0.68 -6.68
CA ILE A 131 4.43 -0.37 -6.28
C ILE A 131 3.91 -1.02 -5.01
N ALA A 132 3.72 -2.32 -5.02
CA ALA A 132 3.48 -3.13 -3.82
C ALA A 132 4.64 -4.11 -3.62
N VAL A 133 5.22 -4.09 -2.43
CA VAL A 133 6.31 -5.00 -2.04
C VAL A 133 5.82 -5.85 -0.90
N ASN A 134 5.63 -7.16 -1.17
CA ASN A 134 5.12 -8.12 -0.21
C ASN A 134 6.20 -9.13 0.20
N ARG A 135 6.04 -9.71 1.37
CA ARG A 135 6.86 -10.82 1.86
C ARG A 135 6.58 -12.11 1.07
N VAL A 136 7.56 -13.01 1.07
CA VAL A 136 7.46 -14.40 0.62
C VAL A 136 7.83 -15.34 1.76
N GLY A 137 7.57 -16.63 1.59
CA GLY A 137 7.92 -17.67 2.54
C GLY A 137 6.83 -17.94 3.57
N PHE A 138 7.18 -18.69 4.59
CA PHE A 138 6.31 -19.09 5.68
C PHE A 138 6.90 -18.61 7.01
N GLU A 139 6.05 -18.09 7.87
CA GLU A 139 6.41 -17.68 9.23
C GLU A 139 5.58 -18.47 10.22
N ASN A 140 6.25 -19.23 11.10
CA ASN A 140 5.59 -20.01 12.15
C ASN A 140 4.93 -19.08 13.17
N ASP A 141 3.79 -19.51 13.71
CA ASP A 141 3.20 -18.88 14.88
C ASP A 141 3.84 -19.45 16.16
N GLU A 142 4.71 -18.67 16.79
CA GLU A 142 5.37 -19.04 18.04
C GLU A 142 4.39 -19.19 19.23
N SER A 143 3.17 -18.66 19.12
CA SER A 143 2.14 -18.81 20.15
C SER A 143 1.48 -20.19 20.14
N GLY A 144 1.57 -20.92 19.04
CA GLY A 144 0.94 -22.23 18.84
C GLY A 144 -0.58 -22.17 18.69
N VAL A 145 -1.15 -20.99 18.46
CA VAL A 145 -2.60 -20.82 18.21
C VAL A 145 -2.98 -21.25 16.80
N MET A 146 -2.05 -21.06 15.85
CA MET A 146 -2.16 -21.46 14.46
C MET A 146 -0.81 -21.99 13.96
N ASP A 147 -0.77 -22.60 12.78
CA ASP A 147 0.50 -23.10 12.22
C ASP A 147 1.44 -21.97 11.81
N GLY A 148 0.88 -20.87 11.32
CA GLY A 148 1.63 -19.72 10.85
C GLY A 148 0.99 -19.07 9.62
N ILE A 149 1.77 -18.26 8.91
CA ILE A 149 1.31 -17.50 7.73
C ILE A 149 2.18 -17.83 6.52
N LYS A 150 1.56 -18.26 5.43
CA LYS A 150 2.17 -18.34 4.12
C LYS A 150 1.96 -17.03 3.37
N PHE A 151 3.01 -16.22 3.22
CA PHE A 151 2.91 -14.94 2.51
C PHE A 151 2.70 -15.14 1.02
N TRP A 152 1.94 -14.23 0.40
CA TRP A 152 1.55 -14.34 -1.00
C TRP A 152 2.69 -14.09 -1.99
N GLY A 153 3.77 -13.41 -1.58
CA GLY A 153 4.74 -12.90 -2.54
C GLY A 153 4.05 -11.95 -3.52
N ASN A 154 4.16 -12.25 -4.81
CA ASN A 154 3.50 -11.51 -5.88
C ASN A 154 3.70 -9.99 -5.85
N SER A 155 4.82 -9.49 -5.33
CA SER A 155 5.18 -8.08 -5.42
C SER A 155 5.06 -7.59 -6.85
N PHE A 156 4.52 -6.38 -7.06
CA PHE A 156 4.27 -5.90 -8.42
C PHE A 156 4.52 -4.40 -8.57
N VAL A 157 4.64 -4.01 -9.83
CA VAL A 157 4.67 -2.62 -10.28
C VAL A 157 3.64 -2.44 -11.38
N PHE A 158 2.68 -1.54 -11.16
CA PHE A 158 1.75 -1.09 -12.18
C PHE A 158 2.11 0.31 -12.67
N GLY A 159 2.01 0.53 -13.97
CA GLY A 159 2.10 1.85 -14.59
C GLY A 159 0.80 2.66 -14.43
N ALA A 160 0.79 3.87 -14.97
CA ALA A 160 -0.29 4.86 -14.76
C ALA A 160 -1.66 4.47 -15.32
N GLN A 161 -1.74 3.48 -16.21
CA GLN A 161 -2.98 2.92 -16.74
C GLN A 161 -3.25 1.49 -16.23
N GLY A 162 -2.54 1.06 -15.18
CA GLY A 162 -2.68 -0.28 -14.62
C GLY A 162 -1.98 -1.37 -15.42
N GLU A 163 -1.14 -1.01 -16.39
CA GLU A 163 -0.28 -1.94 -17.10
C GLU A 163 0.72 -2.59 -16.14
N GLU A 164 0.86 -3.89 -16.21
CA GLU A 164 1.79 -4.65 -15.38
C GLU A 164 3.20 -4.51 -15.92
N LEU A 165 4.01 -3.67 -15.25
CA LEU A 165 5.43 -3.50 -15.59
C LEU A 165 6.28 -4.62 -15.03
N PHE A 166 5.85 -5.18 -13.90
CA PHE A 166 6.49 -6.30 -13.24
C PHE A 166 5.53 -6.98 -12.27
N ARG A 167 5.64 -8.31 -12.15
CA ARG A 167 5.05 -9.10 -11.07
C ARG A 167 6.00 -10.23 -10.69
N ALA A 168 6.27 -10.38 -9.39
CA ALA A 168 7.02 -11.50 -8.83
C ALA A 168 6.15 -12.75 -8.73
N ASP A 169 6.77 -13.90 -8.56
CA ASP A 169 6.08 -15.12 -8.16
C ASP A 169 5.75 -15.14 -6.65
N SER A 170 5.13 -16.23 -6.19
CA SER A 170 4.73 -16.41 -4.79
C SER A 170 5.80 -17.04 -3.90
N GLN A 171 6.99 -17.35 -4.40
CA GLN A 171 7.96 -18.20 -3.70
C GLN A 171 9.36 -17.63 -3.63
N SER A 172 9.79 -16.89 -4.66
CA SER A 172 11.17 -16.46 -4.78
C SER A 172 11.45 -15.18 -3.98
N GLU A 173 12.50 -15.21 -3.18
CA GLU A 173 13.13 -13.97 -2.71
C GLU A 173 13.88 -13.34 -3.90
N LEU A 174 13.56 -12.11 -4.22
CA LEU A 174 14.19 -11.43 -5.34
C LEU A 174 14.40 -9.94 -5.11
N CYS A 175 15.40 -9.41 -5.79
CA CYS A 175 15.60 -7.98 -5.98
C CYS A 175 15.48 -7.68 -7.48
N ARG A 176 14.61 -6.73 -7.84
CA ARG A 176 14.34 -6.39 -9.24
C ARG A 176 14.43 -4.89 -9.46
N ILE A 177 15.11 -4.49 -10.52
CA ILE A 177 15.08 -3.12 -11.04
C ILE A 177 13.95 -3.05 -12.06
N VAL A 178 13.03 -2.10 -11.86
CA VAL A 178 11.90 -1.84 -12.78
C VAL A 178 11.98 -0.38 -13.21
N GLU A 179 11.97 -0.15 -14.51
CA GLU A 179 11.92 1.19 -15.08
C GLU A 179 10.46 1.68 -15.10
N ILE A 180 10.24 2.91 -14.63
CA ILE A 180 8.92 3.55 -14.62
C ILE A 180 9.02 4.89 -15.33
N ASP A 181 8.29 5.03 -16.44
CA ASP A 181 8.18 6.32 -17.12
C ASP A 181 7.21 7.24 -16.38
N MET A 182 7.76 8.18 -15.63
CA MET A 182 6.99 9.15 -14.86
C MET A 182 6.26 10.19 -15.73
N THR A 183 6.69 10.38 -16.98
CA THR A 183 6.03 11.33 -17.92
C THR A 183 4.71 10.77 -18.39
N ARG A 184 4.58 9.45 -18.45
CA ARG A 184 3.36 8.74 -18.84
C ARG A 184 2.15 9.11 -17.98
N SER A 185 2.36 9.34 -16.69
CA SER A 185 1.28 9.76 -15.77
C SER A 185 0.67 11.10 -16.17
N GLU A 186 1.48 12.04 -16.61
CA GLU A 186 1.00 13.35 -17.07
C GLU A 186 0.21 13.24 -18.40
N GLU A 187 0.71 12.44 -19.34
CA GLU A 187 0.04 12.18 -20.60
C GLU A 187 -1.34 11.54 -20.38
N VAL A 188 -1.40 10.48 -19.56
CA VAL A 188 -2.64 9.77 -19.22
C VAL A 188 -3.66 10.72 -18.59
N ARG A 189 -3.23 11.55 -17.64
CA ARG A 189 -4.10 12.52 -16.95
C ARG A 189 -4.59 13.65 -17.86
N ARG A 190 -3.87 13.98 -18.94
CA ARG A 190 -4.32 14.93 -19.96
C ARG A 190 -5.36 14.32 -20.86
N ILE A 191 -5.17 13.06 -21.31
CA ILE A 191 -6.07 12.35 -22.21
C ILE A 191 -7.35 11.93 -21.47
N TRP A 192 -7.21 11.38 -20.28
CA TRP A 192 -8.31 10.95 -19.38
C TRP A 192 -8.25 11.71 -18.06
N PRO A 193 -8.83 12.91 -18.01
CA PRO A 193 -8.67 13.81 -16.87
C PRO A 193 -9.60 13.46 -15.70
N PHE A 194 -9.53 12.25 -15.19
CA PHE A 194 -10.39 11.73 -14.12
C PHE A 194 -10.42 12.63 -12.89
N LEU A 195 -9.30 13.25 -12.52
CA LEU A 195 -9.25 14.16 -11.36
C LEU A 195 -10.05 15.44 -11.58
N ARG A 196 -10.05 15.98 -12.83
CA ARG A 196 -10.84 17.15 -13.22
C ARG A 196 -12.33 16.85 -13.22
N ASP A 197 -12.71 15.69 -13.72
CA ASP A 197 -14.10 15.32 -13.98
C ASP A 197 -14.81 14.74 -12.75
N ARG A 198 -14.15 14.74 -11.58
CA ARG A 198 -14.76 14.32 -10.33
C ARG A 198 -15.94 15.23 -9.95
N ARG A 199 -17.06 14.62 -9.57
CA ARG A 199 -18.27 15.30 -9.07
C ARG A 199 -18.14 15.58 -7.56
N ILE A 200 -17.21 16.48 -7.20
CA ILE A 200 -16.93 16.82 -5.80
C ILE A 200 -18.14 17.34 -5.04
N ASP A 201 -19.10 17.91 -5.74
CA ASP A 201 -20.42 18.35 -5.26
C ASP A 201 -21.29 17.18 -4.75
N ALA A 202 -21.06 15.97 -5.24
CA ALA A 202 -21.85 14.79 -4.91
C ALA A 202 -21.19 13.83 -3.89
N TYR A 203 -19.95 14.10 -3.44
CA TYR A 203 -19.15 13.17 -2.63
C TYR A 203 -19.19 13.42 -1.12
N ALA A 204 -20.04 14.33 -0.63
CA ALA A 204 -20.08 14.69 0.81
C ALA A 204 -20.32 13.47 1.73
N ASN A 205 -21.03 12.48 1.25
CA ASN A 205 -21.36 11.27 2.04
C ASN A 205 -20.23 10.23 2.12
N LEU A 206 -19.10 10.40 1.39
CA LEU A 206 -17.96 9.49 1.52
C LEU A 206 -17.33 9.46 2.92
N THR A 207 -17.59 10.45 3.75
CA THR A 207 -17.13 10.49 5.14
C THR A 207 -18.06 9.75 6.11
N LYS A 208 -19.23 9.28 5.65
CA LYS A 208 -20.14 8.46 6.44
C LYS A 208 -19.78 6.99 6.32
N ARG A 209 -19.97 6.25 7.41
CA ARG A 209 -19.73 4.80 7.42
C ARG A 209 -20.80 4.03 6.65
N PHE A 210 -22.04 4.56 6.65
CA PHE A 210 -23.20 4.06 5.94
C PHE A 210 -24.13 5.23 5.60
N ILE A 211 -24.95 5.11 4.55
CA ILE A 211 -25.94 6.12 4.13
C ILE A 211 -27.32 5.49 4.28
N ASP A 212 -28.15 6.04 5.19
CA ASP A 212 -29.55 5.65 5.40
C ASP A 212 -30.45 6.26 4.31
#